data_e44102db475017725c93c81170af0f10
#
_entry.id   e44102db475017725c93c81170af0f10
#
_cell.length_a   1.000
_cell.length_b   1.000
_cell.length_c   1.000
_cell.angle_alpha   90.00
_cell.angle_beta   90.00
_cell.angle_gamma   90.00
#
_symmetry.space_group_name_H-M   'P 1'
#
loop_
_entity.id
_entity.type
_entity.pdbx_description
1 polymer ?
#
loop_
_entity_poly.entity_id
_entity_poly.type
_entity_poly.pdbx_seq_one_letter_code
_entity_poly.pdbx_strand_id
1 'polypeptide(L)'
;MLNRVLNREEFELIKKILGSTQEGLKLSMETFLSTVYKDRVVSTPEYLIAFGDIPIGLVAHLDTVHTMPVKDLFYDKEQNVMWSPQGIGADDRAGVFAIVEILKRGLRPTIILTTDEEIGGVGASKLVEDIPEAPCKLNFLIELDRRGSEDCVFYDCDNPFFEDYIEDFGFITNWGSFSDISYIAPKWGMAAVNLSIGYEHEHSMSEILNVSWMFNTIDKVCNILENVHEEDVFEYIPAKNAFQRYDIGYDYDPSFQHSGRDDERELCWGCLGSFDKDMIITLMDGEGRYCPDCYSQKFSTCLTCGIDFKDEHKVHLKCEKCRGEN
;
A
#
# COMPACT_ATOMS: atom_id res chain seq x y z
N MET A 1 -18.91 15.70 -5.80
CA MET A 1 -17.48 15.97 -6.03
C MET A 1 -17.31 16.54 -7.43
N LEU A 2 -16.60 17.67 -7.59
CA LEU A 2 -16.23 18.18 -8.92
C LEU A 2 -15.24 17.19 -9.54
N ASN A 3 -15.54 16.73 -10.75
CA ASN A 3 -14.64 15.83 -11.52
C ASN A 3 -13.37 16.62 -11.87
N ARG A 4 -12.35 16.58 -11.01
CA ARG A 4 -11.07 17.28 -11.24
C ARG A 4 -10.24 16.49 -12.25
N VAL A 5 -10.07 17.02 -13.41
CA VAL A 5 -9.23 16.48 -14.49
C VAL A 5 -7.82 17.02 -14.37
N LEU A 6 -6.80 16.20 -14.66
CA LEU A 6 -5.40 16.65 -14.72
C LEU A 6 -5.23 17.80 -15.73
N ASN A 7 -4.58 18.87 -15.30
CA ASN A 7 -4.07 19.85 -16.23
C ASN A 7 -2.81 19.32 -16.95
N ARG A 8 -2.26 20.08 -17.89
CA ARG A 8 -1.13 19.64 -18.69
C ARG A 8 0.14 19.41 -17.86
N GLU A 9 0.40 20.26 -16.89
CA GLU A 9 1.60 20.15 -16.02
C GLU A 9 1.49 18.92 -15.11
N GLU A 10 0.35 18.71 -14.49
CA GLU A 10 0.06 17.55 -13.66
C GLU A 10 0.17 16.24 -14.46
N PHE A 11 -0.37 16.23 -15.70
CA PHE A 11 -0.27 15.06 -16.58
C PHE A 11 1.18 14.74 -16.96
N GLU A 12 1.99 15.73 -17.33
CA GLU A 12 3.40 15.51 -17.65
C GLU A 12 4.20 15.08 -16.42
N LEU A 13 3.86 15.58 -15.24
CA LEU A 13 4.49 15.18 -13.98
C LEU A 13 4.20 13.72 -13.66
N ILE A 14 2.92 13.31 -13.62
CA ILE A 14 2.56 11.94 -13.29
C ILE A 14 3.08 10.94 -14.33
N LYS A 15 3.06 11.33 -15.61
CA LYS A 15 3.65 10.55 -16.70
C LYS A 15 5.16 10.31 -16.49
N LYS A 16 5.87 11.34 -16.02
CA LYS A 16 7.30 11.23 -15.72
C LYS A 16 7.55 10.30 -14.52
N ILE A 17 6.74 10.42 -13.48
CA ILE A 17 6.84 9.56 -12.27
C ILE A 17 6.61 8.10 -12.65
N LEU A 18 5.48 7.79 -13.32
CA LEU A 18 5.11 6.44 -13.76
C LEU A 18 6.10 5.84 -14.76
N GLY A 19 6.69 6.67 -15.63
CA GLY A 19 7.66 6.24 -16.64
C GLY A 19 9.11 6.13 -16.18
N SER A 20 9.39 6.35 -14.89
CA SER A 20 10.75 6.29 -14.34
C SER A 20 11.09 4.89 -13.82
N THR A 21 12.38 4.51 -13.85
CA THR A 21 12.87 3.41 -13.00
C THR A 21 12.89 3.84 -11.54
N GLN A 22 12.98 2.90 -10.60
CA GLN A 22 13.09 3.22 -9.16
C GLN A 22 14.27 4.18 -8.90
N GLU A 23 15.46 3.88 -9.42
CA GLU A 23 16.65 4.70 -9.23
C GLU A 23 16.50 6.09 -9.86
N GLY A 24 15.90 6.15 -11.07
CA GLY A 24 15.64 7.41 -11.77
C GLY A 24 14.63 8.29 -11.04
N LEU A 25 13.59 7.69 -10.48
CA LEU A 25 12.60 8.37 -9.66
C LEU A 25 13.23 8.86 -8.36
N LYS A 26 13.99 8.00 -7.67
CA LYS A 26 14.70 8.36 -6.44
C LYS A 26 15.61 9.57 -6.63
N LEU A 27 16.45 9.56 -7.68
CA LEU A 27 17.34 10.69 -8.00
C LEU A 27 16.55 11.99 -8.32
N SER A 28 15.42 11.85 -9.01
CA SER A 28 14.54 12.99 -9.31
C SER A 28 13.90 13.55 -8.05
N MET A 29 13.44 12.69 -7.14
CA MET A 29 12.87 13.09 -5.85
C MET A 29 13.93 13.70 -4.92
N GLU A 30 15.13 13.13 -4.85
CA GLU A 30 16.26 13.71 -4.11
C GLU A 30 16.56 15.15 -4.56
N THR A 31 16.65 15.35 -5.88
CA THR A 31 16.87 16.69 -6.46
C THR A 31 15.73 17.64 -6.12
N PHE A 32 14.48 17.20 -6.27
CA PHE A 32 13.30 18.00 -5.97
C PHE A 32 13.23 18.35 -4.48
N LEU A 33 13.36 17.36 -3.59
CA LEU A 33 13.33 17.57 -2.15
C LEU A 33 14.47 18.46 -1.67
N SER A 34 15.68 18.32 -2.21
CA SER A 34 16.81 19.22 -1.91
C SER A 34 16.54 20.67 -2.31
N THR A 35 15.75 20.89 -3.38
CA THR A 35 15.32 22.24 -3.76
C THR A 35 14.32 22.82 -2.74
N VAL A 36 13.41 22.00 -2.23
CA VAL A 36 12.33 22.40 -1.30
C VAL A 36 12.82 22.52 0.14
N TYR A 37 13.58 21.52 0.62
CA TYR A 37 14.00 21.37 2.03
C TYR A 37 15.46 21.77 2.27
N LYS A 38 16.22 22.06 1.21
CA LYS A 38 17.63 22.47 1.24
C LYS A 38 18.53 21.40 1.88
N ASP A 39 19.21 21.75 2.96
CA ASP A 39 20.15 20.92 3.72
C ASP A 39 19.46 19.94 4.70
N ARG A 40 18.12 19.90 4.71
CA ARG A 40 17.32 19.03 5.57
C ARG A 40 16.91 17.73 4.85
N VAL A 41 17.72 17.22 3.93
CA VAL A 41 17.48 15.97 3.21
C VAL A 41 18.58 14.97 3.50
N VAL A 42 18.19 13.76 3.85
CA VAL A 42 19.07 12.58 3.98
C VAL A 42 18.73 11.61 2.88
N SER A 43 19.74 11.14 2.14
CA SER A 43 19.61 10.16 1.06
C SER A 43 20.57 9.01 1.29
N THR A 44 20.03 7.80 1.28
CA THR A 44 20.78 6.53 1.28
C THR A 44 20.40 5.73 0.03
N PRO A 45 21.03 4.60 -0.28
CA PRO A 45 20.53 3.74 -1.37
C PRO A 45 19.06 3.30 -1.17
N GLU A 46 18.64 3.07 0.08
CA GLU A 46 17.38 2.43 0.42
C GLU A 46 16.24 3.40 0.74
N TYR A 47 16.55 4.65 1.14
CA TYR A 47 15.50 5.61 1.50
C TYR A 47 15.92 7.07 1.32
N LEU A 48 14.93 7.96 1.30
CA LEU A 48 15.06 9.42 1.38
C LEU A 48 14.23 9.95 2.55
N ILE A 49 14.81 10.86 3.35
CA ILE A 49 14.05 11.64 4.34
C ILE A 49 14.28 13.11 4.08
N ALA A 50 13.19 13.91 4.06
CA ALA A 50 13.26 15.37 4.06
C ALA A 50 12.50 15.90 5.28
N PHE A 51 13.21 16.59 6.18
CA PHE A 51 12.64 17.04 7.46
C PHE A 51 11.83 18.31 7.29
N GLY A 52 10.54 18.21 7.62
CA GLY A 52 9.56 19.28 7.51
C GLY A 52 9.37 20.08 8.79
N ASP A 53 8.47 21.07 8.69
CA ASP A 53 8.09 21.94 9.81
C ASP A 53 6.72 21.53 10.39
N ILE A 54 5.90 20.79 9.62
CA ILE A 54 4.63 20.21 10.08
C ILE A 54 4.94 18.88 10.76
N PRO A 55 4.40 18.62 11.96
CA PRO A 55 4.76 17.45 12.76
C PRO A 55 4.06 16.15 12.28
N ILE A 56 3.98 15.93 10.99
CA ILE A 56 3.45 14.72 10.34
C ILE A 56 4.49 14.21 9.35
N GLY A 57 4.70 12.88 9.32
CA GLY A 57 5.49 12.23 8.28
C GLY A 57 4.58 11.68 7.18
N LEU A 58 4.85 12.04 5.92
CA LEU A 58 4.23 11.41 4.75
C LEU A 58 5.16 10.35 4.20
N VAL A 59 4.63 9.15 3.98
CA VAL A 59 5.36 7.96 3.52
C VAL A 59 4.82 7.52 2.16
N ALA A 60 5.71 7.10 1.27
CA ALA A 60 5.40 6.45 -0.01
C ALA A 60 6.60 5.63 -0.47
N HIS A 61 6.39 4.58 -1.29
CA HIS A 61 7.51 3.83 -1.87
C HIS A 61 7.76 4.17 -3.35
N LEU A 62 8.98 3.88 -3.82
CA LEU A 62 9.47 4.31 -5.13
C LEU A 62 9.46 3.19 -6.17
N ASP A 63 9.39 1.95 -5.74
CA ASP A 63 9.34 0.77 -6.61
C ASP A 63 7.92 0.47 -7.11
N THR A 64 7.78 -0.61 -7.80
CA THR A 64 6.54 -1.21 -8.27
C THR A 64 6.85 -2.64 -8.73
N VAL A 65 5.89 -3.54 -8.68
CA VAL A 65 6.02 -4.92 -9.17
C VAL A 65 6.34 -5.01 -10.68
N HIS A 66 6.08 -3.94 -11.44
CA HIS A 66 6.27 -3.95 -12.89
C HIS A 66 7.75 -3.76 -13.26
N THR A 67 8.32 -4.73 -13.97
CA THR A 67 9.73 -4.73 -14.37
C THR A 67 10.08 -3.73 -15.48
N MET A 68 9.08 -3.22 -16.18
CA MET A 68 9.26 -2.28 -17.29
C MET A 68 8.59 -0.94 -16.98
N PRO A 69 9.32 0.18 -17.11
CA PRO A 69 8.72 1.50 -16.99
C PRO A 69 7.57 1.70 -17.99
N VAL A 70 6.54 2.43 -17.58
CA VAL A 70 5.41 2.79 -18.42
C VAL A 70 5.88 3.59 -19.64
N LYS A 71 5.55 3.11 -20.84
CA LYS A 71 5.83 3.80 -22.12
C LYS A 71 4.56 4.40 -22.69
N ASP A 72 3.49 3.62 -22.69
CA ASP A 72 2.20 3.98 -23.27
C ASP A 72 1.22 4.24 -22.13
N LEU A 73 1.03 5.50 -21.78
CA LEU A 73 0.09 5.92 -20.74
C LEU A 73 -1.19 6.45 -21.40
N PHE A 74 -2.31 5.89 -21.04
CA PHE A 74 -3.64 6.32 -21.50
C PHE A 74 -4.38 7.03 -20.38
N TYR A 75 -5.18 8.03 -20.74
CA TYR A 75 -6.01 8.79 -19.82
C TYR A 75 -7.38 9.05 -20.42
N ASP A 76 -8.39 8.37 -19.90
CA ASP A 76 -9.79 8.65 -20.17
C ASP A 76 -10.24 9.81 -19.29
N LYS A 77 -10.43 10.99 -19.92
CA LYS A 77 -10.83 12.21 -19.22
C LYS A 77 -12.31 12.22 -18.83
N GLU A 78 -13.15 11.41 -19.46
CA GLU A 78 -14.58 11.33 -19.15
C GLU A 78 -14.80 10.52 -17.89
N GLN A 79 -14.12 9.38 -17.78
CA GLN A 79 -14.14 8.53 -16.59
C GLN A 79 -13.11 8.94 -15.53
N ASN A 80 -12.15 9.78 -15.93
CA ASN A 80 -11.05 10.27 -15.11
C ASN A 80 -10.13 9.14 -14.60
N VAL A 81 -9.85 8.16 -15.47
CA VAL A 81 -9.05 6.97 -15.18
C VAL A 81 -7.84 6.89 -16.08
N MET A 82 -6.70 6.52 -15.51
CA MET A 82 -5.45 6.26 -16.22
C MET A 82 -5.09 4.77 -16.19
N TRP A 83 -4.46 4.27 -17.25
CA TRP A 83 -3.96 2.90 -17.33
C TRP A 83 -2.81 2.78 -18.32
N SER A 84 -2.12 1.64 -18.29
CA SER A 84 -1.06 1.29 -19.23
C SER A 84 -1.13 -0.20 -19.58
N PRO A 85 -0.90 -0.60 -20.83
CA PRO A 85 -0.80 -2.02 -21.19
C PRO A 85 0.45 -2.72 -20.64
N GLN A 86 1.41 -1.95 -20.08
CA GLN A 86 2.57 -2.48 -19.38
C GLN A 86 2.36 -2.66 -17.88
N GLY A 87 1.13 -2.44 -17.37
CA GLY A 87 0.85 -2.17 -15.96
C GLY A 87 1.18 -0.70 -15.66
N ILE A 88 0.32 -0.01 -14.91
CA ILE A 88 0.52 1.43 -14.66
C ILE A 88 1.53 1.69 -13.54
N GLY A 89 1.61 0.80 -12.53
CA GLY A 89 2.47 0.96 -11.36
C GLY A 89 2.09 2.20 -10.56
N ALA A 90 0.79 2.43 -10.39
CA ALA A 90 0.26 3.51 -9.55
C ALA A 90 0.49 3.22 -8.06
N ASP A 91 0.61 1.98 -7.72
CA ASP A 91 1.13 1.40 -6.50
C ASP A 91 2.68 1.49 -6.50
N ASP A 92 3.40 2.37 -5.72
CA ASP A 92 2.82 3.52 -4.99
C ASP A 92 3.27 4.85 -5.62
N ARG A 93 3.45 4.90 -6.91
CA ARG A 93 3.84 6.14 -7.59
C ARG A 93 2.74 7.21 -7.58
N ALA A 94 1.50 6.81 -7.26
CA ALA A 94 0.42 7.75 -7.00
C ALA A 94 0.65 8.51 -5.68
N GLY A 95 1.12 7.84 -4.63
CA GLY A 95 1.53 8.48 -3.38
C GLY A 95 2.72 9.43 -3.58
N VAL A 96 3.71 9.03 -4.38
CA VAL A 96 4.82 9.94 -4.74
C VAL A 96 4.31 11.19 -5.46
N PHE A 97 3.38 11.05 -6.42
CA PHE A 97 2.75 12.19 -7.08
C PHE A 97 1.98 13.07 -6.09
N ALA A 98 1.21 12.46 -5.19
CA ALA A 98 0.44 13.17 -4.18
C ALA A 98 1.35 14.00 -3.26
N ILE A 99 2.47 13.44 -2.81
CA ILE A 99 3.48 14.17 -2.03
C ILE A 99 3.98 15.40 -2.79
N VAL A 100 4.31 15.27 -4.08
CA VAL A 100 4.76 16.42 -4.88
C VAL A 100 3.67 17.50 -4.97
N GLU A 101 2.40 17.11 -5.18
CA GLU A 101 1.29 18.06 -5.25
C GLU A 101 1.02 18.76 -3.91
N ILE A 102 1.13 18.05 -2.78
CA ILE A 102 1.05 18.61 -1.42
C ILE A 102 2.16 19.65 -1.21
N LEU A 103 3.40 19.32 -1.59
CA LEU A 103 4.53 20.25 -1.48
C LEU A 103 4.40 21.48 -2.38
N LYS A 104 3.79 21.36 -3.56
CA LYS A 104 3.47 22.49 -4.45
C LYS A 104 2.44 23.44 -3.83
N ARG A 105 1.54 22.95 -2.98
CA ARG A 105 0.59 23.78 -2.22
C ARG A 105 1.25 24.55 -1.07
N GLY A 106 2.54 24.37 -0.84
CA GLY A 106 3.30 25.10 0.18
C GLY A 106 3.38 24.44 1.54
N LEU A 107 2.75 23.27 1.72
CA LEU A 107 2.83 22.48 2.96
C LEU A 107 4.20 21.80 3.07
N ARG A 108 4.72 21.67 4.29
CA ARG A 108 6.08 21.14 4.54
C ARG A 108 6.07 20.09 5.66
N PRO A 109 5.36 18.95 5.47
CA PRO A 109 5.51 17.81 6.36
C PRO A 109 6.90 17.16 6.20
N THR A 110 7.27 16.27 7.10
CA THR A 110 8.43 15.38 6.87
C THR A 110 8.07 14.36 5.80
N ILE A 111 8.97 14.16 4.82
CA ILE A 111 8.77 13.20 3.74
C ILE A 111 9.69 12.01 3.94
N ILE A 112 9.14 10.82 3.79
CA ILE A 112 9.86 9.54 3.84
C ILE A 112 9.53 8.79 2.55
N LEU A 113 10.55 8.53 1.73
CA LEU A 113 10.41 7.72 0.52
C LEU A 113 11.33 6.51 0.63
N THR A 114 10.78 5.34 0.43
CA THR A 114 11.47 4.06 0.57
C THR A 114 11.69 3.38 -0.79
N THR A 115 12.57 2.40 -0.83
CA THR A 115 12.77 1.53 -1.99
C THR A 115 12.40 0.10 -1.63
N ASP A 116 12.10 -0.71 -2.64
CA ASP A 116 11.96 -2.16 -2.49
C ASP A 116 10.91 -2.58 -1.43
N GLU A 117 9.77 -1.86 -1.38
CA GLU A 117 8.61 -2.22 -0.57
C GLU A 117 8.04 -3.55 -1.05
N GLU A 118 7.87 -3.70 -2.36
CA GLU A 118 7.22 -4.82 -3.06
C GLU A 118 7.95 -6.17 -2.90
N ILE A 119 9.16 -6.13 -2.42
CA ILE A 119 9.96 -7.33 -2.12
C ILE A 119 10.19 -7.52 -0.62
N GLY A 120 9.32 -6.90 0.22
CA GLY A 120 9.26 -7.09 1.67
C GLY A 120 9.71 -5.92 2.52
N GLY A 121 9.49 -4.67 2.08
CA GLY A 121 9.75 -3.46 2.86
C GLY A 121 11.22 -3.25 3.18
N VAL A 122 12.12 -3.53 2.22
CA VAL A 122 13.58 -3.46 2.44
C VAL A 122 14.00 -2.05 2.86
N GLY A 123 13.47 -1.02 2.17
CA GLY A 123 13.77 0.37 2.47
C GLY A 123 13.32 0.79 3.86
N ALA A 124 12.10 0.44 4.25
CA ALA A 124 11.55 0.74 5.57
C ALA A 124 12.29 -0.01 6.68
N SER A 125 12.60 -1.29 6.45
CA SER A 125 13.42 -2.08 7.40
C SER A 125 14.79 -1.45 7.61
N LYS A 126 15.45 -1.01 6.52
CA LYS A 126 16.76 -0.36 6.60
C LYS A 126 16.67 1.01 7.26
N LEU A 127 15.63 1.77 6.99
CA LEU A 127 15.37 3.06 7.64
C LEU A 127 15.33 2.92 9.17
N VAL A 128 14.57 1.97 9.70
CA VAL A 128 14.44 1.81 11.15
C VAL A 128 15.65 1.13 11.80
N GLU A 129 16.48 0.43 11.01
CA GLU A 129 17.78 -0.06 11.45
C GLU A 129 18.76 1.10 11.65
N ASP A 130 18.85 2.00 10.66
CA ASP A 130 19.77 3.14 10.66
C ASP A 130 19.30 4.27 11.60
N ILE A 131 17.98 4.46 11.71
CA ILE A 131 17.32 5.50 12.50
C ILE A 131 16.29 4.84 13.43
N PRO A 132 16.74 4.25 14.56
CA PRO A 132 15.89 3.44 15.43
C PRO A 132 14.88 4.26 16.26
N GLU A 133 15.01 5.57 16.29
CA GLU A 133 14.09 6.52 16.94
C GLU A 133 13.70 7.61 15.94
N ALA A 134 12.50 8.15 16.07
CA ALA A 134 12.05 9.22 15.20
C ALA A 134 13.06 10.38 15.15
N PRO A 135 13.55 10.78 13.97
CA PRO A 135 14.66 11.73 13.86
C PRO A 135 14.27 13.18 14.14
N CYS A 136 12.98 13.44 14.30
CA CYS A 136 12.41 14.73 14.64
C CYS A 136 11.09 14.54 15.39
N LYS A 137 10.53 15.62 15.93
CA LYS A 137 9.21 15.58 16.57
C LYS A 137 8.14 15.36 15.51
N LEU A 138 7.55 14.19 15.50
CA LEU A 138 6.39 13.82 14.68
C LEU A 138 5.23 13.42 15.59
N ASN A 139 4.04 13.77 15.20
CA ASN A 139 2.82 13.42 15.90
C ASN A 139 2.29 12.04 15.47
N PHE A 140 2.39 11.75 14.17
CA PHE A 140 2.02 10.47 13.54
C PHE A 140 2.53 10.41 12.10
N LEU A 141 2.34 9.26 11.45
CA LEU A 141 2.67 9.04 10.05
C LEU A 141 1.41 8.82 9.20
N ILE A 142 1.45 9.30 7.98
CA ILE A 142 0.47 9.00 6.92
C ILE A 142 1.21 8.39 5.75
N GLU A 143 0.88 7.17 5.39
CA GLU A 143 1.32 6.55 4.15
C GLU A 143 0.24 6.69 3.09
N LEU A 144 0.62 6.86 1.83
CA LEU A 144 -0.28 7.11 0.71
C LEU A 144 -0.23 5.94 -0.27
N ASP A 145 -0.37 4.73 0.24
CA ASP A 145 -0.14 3.47 -0.46
C ASP A 145 -1.28 2.47 -0.20
N ARG A 146 -2.52 2.91 -0.43
CA ARG A 146 -3.67 2.02 -0.32
C ARG A 146 -4.56 2.15 -1.55
N ARG A 147 -5.04 1.02 -2.07
CA ARG A 147 -6.05 1.01 -3.14
C ARG A 147 -7.36 1.66 -2.72
N GLY A 148 -8.17 2.02 -3.71
CA GLY A 148 -9.51 2.57 -3.48
C GLY A 148 -9.53 4.06 -3.24
N SER A 149 -10.58 4.55 -2.61
CA SER A 149 -10.87 5.99 -2.52
C SER A 149 -10.99 6.55 -1.11
N GLU A 150 -11.33 5.72 -0.13
CA GLU A 150 -11.73 6.19 1.21
C GLU A 150 -11.22 5.30 2.34
N ASP A 151 -10.55 4.19 2.03
CA ASP A 151 -10.03 3.29 3.06
C ASP A 151 -8.87 3.92 3.83
N CYS A 152 -8.82 3.63 5.14
CA CYS A 152 -7.66 3.84 5.99
C CYS A 152 -7.32 2.54 6.72
N VAL A 153 -6.03 2.23 6.84
CA VAL A 153 -5.53 1.01 7.46
C VAL A 153 -4.48 1.34 8.50
N PHE A 154 -4.67 0.82 9.72
CA PHE A 154 -3.77 1.08 10.86
C PHE A 154 -2.86 -0.11 11.18
N TYR A 155 -3.00 -1.22 10.45
CA TYR A 155 -2.28 -2.49 10.66
C TYR A 155 -2.41 -2.97 12.12
N ASP A 156 -1.29 -3.22 12.80
CA ASP A 156 -1.27 -3.71 14.18
C ASP A 156 -1.29 -2.59 15.24
N CYS A 157 -1.64 -1.35 14.86
CA CYS A 157 -1.84 -0.23 15.77
C CYS A 157 -3.31 -0.18 16.23
N ASP A 158 -3.54 -0.34 17.55
CA ASP A 158 -4.86 -0.36 18.18
C ASP A 158 -5.07 0.92 19.01
N ASN A 159 -4.99 2.07 18.36
CA ASN A 159 -5.21 3.39 18.97
C ASN A 159 -6.55 3.97 18.52
N PRO A 160 -7.65 3.79 19.30
CA PRO A 160 -8.98 4.23 18.88
C PRO A 160 -9.10 5.75 18.74
N PHE A 161 -8.32 6.53 19.48
CA PHE A 161 -8.33 7.99 19.34
C PHE A 161 -7.70 8.43 18.01
N PHE A 162 -6.72 7.70 17.52
CA PHE A 162 -6.14 7.97 16.22
C PHE A 162 -7.05 7.50 15.09
N GLU A 163 -7.73 6.37 15.26
CA GLU A 163 -8.74 5.89 14.33
C GLU A 163 -9.86 6.93 14.17
N ASP A 164 -10.47 7.37 15.28
CA ASP A 164 -11.51 8.41 15.28
C ASP A 164 -11.01 9.71 14.62
N TYR A 165 -9.79 10.14 14.95
CA TYR A 165 -9.18 11.34 14.36
C TYR A 165 -9.08 11.27 12.83
N ILE A 166 -8.66 10.17 12.27
CA ILE A 166 -8.54 9.98 10.82
C ILE A 166 -9.92 9.83 10.16
N GLU A 167 -10.86 9.14 10.81
CA GLU A 167 -12.24 8.99 10.29
C GLU A 167 -13.00 10.33 10.24
N ASP A 168 -12.69 11.28 11.12
CA ASP A 168 -13.25 12.64 11.08
C ASP A 168 -12.92 13.39 9.76
N PHE A 169 -11.84 13.00 9.07
CA PHE A 169 -11.51 13.51 7.73
C PHE A 169 -12.22 12.72 6.60
N GLY A 170 -13.12 11.80 6.94
CA GLY A 170 -13.97 11.07 5.99
C GLY A 170 -13.26 9.89 5.34
N PHE A 171 -12.35 9.25 6.05
CA PHE A 171 -11.84 7.92 5.74
C PHE A 171 -12.64 6.84 6.47
N ILE A 172 -12.53 5.61 6.04
CA ILE A 172 -13.25 4.46 6.59
C ILE A 172 -12.23 3.38 6.93
N THR A 173 -12.20 2.97 8.19
CA THR A 173 -11.29 1.92 8.66
C THR A 173 -11.54 0.62 7.90
N ASN A 174 -10.47 0.05 7.36
CA ASN A 174 -10.47 -1.21 6.65
C ASN A 174 -9.25 -2.03 7.07
N TRP A 175 -9.15 -3.24 6.54
CA TRP A 175 -8.06 -4.16 6.83
C TRP A 175 -6.97 -4.14 5.75
N GLY A 176 -5.72 -4.33 6.17
CA GLY A 176 -4.56 -4.53 5.31
C GLY A 176 -3.55 -5.47 5.94
N SER A 177 -2.75 -6.14 5.12
CA SER A 177 -1.76 -7.13 5.56
C SER A 177 -0.44 -6.52 6.00
N PHE A 178 0.08 -5.58 5.21
CA PHE A 178 1.45 -5.07 5.34
C PHE A 178 1.62 -3.78 4.53
N SER A 179 2.57 -2.94 4.93
CA SER A 179 3.12 -1.80 4.21
C SER A 179 4.35 -1.27 4.96
N ASP A 180 5.05 -0.27 4.45
CA ASP A 180 6.27 0.31 5.05
C ASP A 180 6.05 0.80 6.49
N ILE A 181 4.90 1.41 6.79
CA ILE A 181 4.58 1.84 8.16
C ILE A 181 4.42 0.68 9.15
N SER A 182 4.25 -0.54 8.68
CA SER A 182 4.27 -1.74 9.55
C SER A 182 5.65 -1.97 10.19
N TYR A 183 6.74 -1.48 9.56
CA TYR A 183 8.07 -1.44 10.15
C TYR A 183 8.32 -0.16 10.97
N ILE A 184 7.93 1.00 10.42
CA ILE A 184 8.30 2.31 10.95
C ILE A 184 7.53 2.63 12.24
N ALA A 185 6.20 2.46 12.23
CA ALA A 185 5.33 2.86 13.33
C ALA A 185 5.68 2.19 14.68
N PRO A 186 5.80 0.85 14.77
CA PRO A 186 6.13 0.19 16.02
C PRO A 186 7.55 0.54 16.51
N LYS A 187 8.48 0.77 15.59
CA LYS A 187 9.87 1.07 15.94
C LYS A 187 10.03 2.47 16.49
N TRP A 188 9.33 3.44 15.90
CA TRP A 188 9.35 4.82 16.37
C TRP A 188 8.33 5.11 17.49
N GLY A 189 7.47 4.13 17.82
CA GLY A 189 6.49 4.24 18.89
C GLY A 189 5.36 5.23 18.61
N MET A 190 5.12 5.58 17.35
CA MET A 190 4.07 6.51 16.94
C MET A 190 3.02 5.83 16.07
N ALA A 191 1.76 6.27 16.17
CA ALA A 191 0.69 5.78 15.33
C ALA A 191 0.95 6.12 13.86
N ALA A 192 0.44 5.27 12.97
CA ALA A 192 0.52 5.48 11.55
C ALA A 192 -0.72 4.94 10.86
N VAL A 193 -1.05 5.53 9.71
CA VAL A 193 -2.18 5.13 8.88
C VAL A 193 -1.76 5.07 7.41
N ASN A 194 -2.24 4.06 6.69
CA ASN A 194 -2.13 3.99 5.23
C ASN A 194 -3.48 4.37 4.60
N LEU A 195 -3.48 5.36 3.71
CA LEU A 195 -4.68 5.94 3.11
C LEU A 195 -4.81 5.57 1.64
N SER A 196 -6.04 5.30 1.20
CA SER A 196 -6.36 5.09 -0.22
C SER A 196 -5.90 6.25 -1.08
N ILE A 197 -5.18 5.95 -2.18
CA ILE A 197 -4.62 6.95 -3.09
C ILE A 197 -5.16 6.87 -4.51
N GLY A 198 -6.15 6.04 -4.76
CA GLY A 198 -6.92 6.05 -6.01
C GLY A 198 -6.57 4.98 -7.01
N TYR A 199 -5.61 4.11 -6.79
CA TYR A 199 -5.38 2.96 -7.66
C TYR A 199 -6.31 1.78 -7.31
N GLU A 200 -6.51 0.89 -8.25
CA GLU A 200 -7.22 -0.38 -8.11
C GLU A 200 -6.55 -1.47 -8.95
N HIS A 201 -6.77 -2.70 -8.58
CA HIS A 201 -6.21 -3.89 -9.25
C HIS A 201 -4.68 -3.90 -9.24
N GLU A 202 -4.10 -3.45 -8.13
CA GLU A 202 -2.66 -3.44 -7.88
C GLU A 202 -2.01 -4.78 -8.21
N HIS A 203 -0.72 -4.78 -8.49
CA HIS A 203 0.07 -5.96 -8.82
C HIS A 203 -0.42 -6.73 -10.07
N SER A 204 -1.20 -6.08 -10.94
CA SER A 204 -1.72 -6.68 -12.16
C SER A 204 -1.55 -5.77 -13.39
N MET A 205 -1.63 -6.39 -14.59
CA MET A 205 -1.62 -5.63 -15.84
C MET A 205 -2.91 -4.84 -16.09
N SER A 206 -3.94 -5.05 -15.28
CA SER A 206 -5.22 -4.32 -15.32
C SER A 206 -5.29 -3.21 -14.26
N GLU A 207 -4.19 -2.92 -13.60
CA GLU A 207 -4.09 -1.82 -12.65
C GLU A 207 -4.48 -0.49 -13.29
N ILE A 208 -5.29 0.26 -12.59
CA ILE A 208 -5.78 1.59 -13.00
C ILE A 208 -5.54 2.62 -11.90
N LEU A 209 -5.50 3.89 -12.28
CA LEU A 209 -5.50 5.01 -11.35
C LEU A 209 -6.71 5.92 -11.60
N ASN A 210 -7.58 6.06 -10.60
CA ASN A 210 -8.66 7.02 -10.60
C ASN A 210 -8.16 8.39 -10.11
N VAL A 211 -8.05 9.32 -11.02
CA VAL A 211 -7.51 10.66 -10.74
C VAL A 211 -8.38 11.47 -9.78
N SER A 212 -9.71 11.30 -9.83
CA SER A 212 -10.61 11.98 -8.89
C SER A 212 -10.41 11.51 -7.45
N TRP A 213 -10.23 10.21 -7.27
CA TRP A 213 -9.99 9.63 -5.94
C TRP A 213 -8.64 10.07 -5.39
N MET A 214 -7.60 10.03 -6.20
CA MET A 214 -6.28 10.52 -5.83
C MET A 214 -6.32 11.98 -5.35
N PHE A 215 -6.96 12.88 -6.10
CA PHE A 215 -7.07 14.27 -5.68
C PHE A 215 -7.96 14.48 -4.46
N ASN A 216 -9.00 13.66 -4.27
CA ASN A 216 -9.80 13.70 -3.05
C ASN A 216 -8.94 13.37 -1.81
N THR A 217 -8.10 12.34 -1.91
CA THR A 217 -7.14 12.01 -0.83
C THR A 217 -6.13 13.14 -0.61
N ILE A 218 -5.55 13.70 -1.68
CA ILE A 218 -4.63 14.86 -1.57
C ILE A 218 -5.31 16.01 -0.83
N ASP A 219 -6.57 16.32 -1.15
CA ASP A 219 -7.32 17.41 -0.51
C ASP A 219 -7.59 17.12 0.97
N LYS A 220 -7.97 15.88 1.33
CA LYS A 220 -8.15 15.44 2.71
C LYS A 220 -6.84 15.52 3.50
N VAL A 221 -5.73 15.02 2.93
CA VAL A 221 -4.40 15.07 3.57
C VAL A 221 -3.92 16.52 3.76
N CYS A 222 -4.14 17.40 2.78
CA CYS A 222 -3.86 18.81 2.97
C CYS A 222 -4.66 19.40 4.13
N ASN A 223 -5.94 19.03 4.26
CA ASN A 223 -6.77 19.48 5.38
C ASN A 223 -6.24 18.96 6.73
N ILE A 224 -5.77 17.72 6.81
CA ILE A 224 -5.09 17.19 8.02
C ILE A 224 -3.83 18.02 8.34
N LEU A 225 -2.97 18.25 7.33
CA LEU A 225 -1.71 18.98 7.51
C LEU A 225 -1.91 20.46 7.92
N GLU A 226 -2.99 21.09 7.47
CA GLU A 226 -3.34 22.48 7.79
C GLU A 226 -3.96 22.65 9.17
N ASN A 227 -4.57 21.60 9.74
CA ASN A 227 -5.31 21.65 11.00
C ASN A 227 -4.67 20.83 12.13
N VAL A 228 -3.53 20.17 11.89
CA VAL A 228 -2.84 19.44 12.96
C VAL A 228 -2.30 20.39 14.04
N HIS A 229 -2.53 20.07 15.30
CA HIS A 229 -2.02 20.79 16.45
C HIS A 229 -0.83 20.05 17.09
N GLU A 230 -0.03 20.75 17.90
CA GLU A 230 1.13 20.14 18.58
C GLU A 230 0.73 19.04 19.58
N GLU A 231 -0.49 19.11 20.11
CA GLU A 231 -1.09 18.15 21.02
C GLU A 231 -1.68 16.89 20.37
N ASP A 232 -1.87 16.88 19.05
CA ASP A 232 -2.42 15.74 18.30
C ASP A 232 -1.37 14.63 18.13
N VAL A 233 -0.78 14.20 19.23
CA VAL A 233 0.25 13.16 19.29
C VAL A 233 -0.40 11.82 19.59
N PHE A 234 -0.20 10.86 18.68
CA PHE A 234 -0.76 9.52 18.83
C PHE A 234 0.35 8.48 18.91
N GLU A 235 0.33 7.71 20.00
CA GLU A 235 1.30 6.64 20.23
C GLU A 235 0.90 5.36 19.45
N TYR A 236 1.90 4.58 19.06
CA TYR A 236 1.66 3.22 18.58
C TYR A 236 1.24 2.35 19.77
N ILE A 237 0.02 1.86 19.75
CA ILE A 237 -0.52 0.92 20.74
C ILE A 237 -0.61 -0.45 20.04
N PRO A 238 0.24 -1.44 20.41
CA PRO A 238 0.16 -2.75 19.78
C PRO A 238 -1.20 -3.40 20.01
N ALA A 239 -1.81 -3.94 18.96
CA ALA A 239 -3.04 -4.72 19.07
C ALA A 239 -2.81 -5.91 20.00
N LYS A 240 -3.66 -6.05 21.02
CA LYS A 240 -3.52 -7.07 22.09
C LYS A 240 -3.58 -8.51 21.58
N ASN A 241 -4.18 -8.73 20.40
CA ASN A 241 -4.19 -9.99 19.68
C ASN A 241 -4.40 -9.65 18.21
N ALA A 242 -3.34 -9.57 17.42
CA ALA A 242 -3.42 -9.42 15.96
C ALA A 242 -4.30 -10.52 15.32
N PHE A 243 -4.48 -11.67 16.00
CA PHE A 243 -5.34 -12.78 15.59
C PHE A 243 -6.82 -12.63 15.99
N GLN A 244 -7.21 -11.68 16.86
CA GLN A 244 -8.61 -11.54 17.33
C GLN A 244 -9.42 -10.48 16.57
N ARG A 245 -8.81 -9.58 15.79
CA ARG A 245 -9.55 -8.61 14.95
C ARG A 245 -10.30 -9.25 13.76
N TYR A 246 -10.07 -10.52 13.48
CA TYR A 246 -10.75 -11.26 12.41
C TYR A 246 -12.17 -11.73 12.75
N ASP A 247 -12.66 -11.49 13.97
CA ASP A 247 -13.93 -12.03 14.46
C ASP A 247 -15.08 -11.00 14.60
N ILE A 248 -14.96 -9.80 14.02
CA ILE A 248 -16.05 -8.80 14.07
C ILE A 248 -16.79 -8.73 12.74
N GLY A 249 -17.65 -9.71 12.52
CA GLY A 249 -18.56 -9.77 11.39
C GLY A 249 -19.78 -10.66 11.60
N TYR A 250 -19.90 -11.29 12.76
CA TYR A 250 -21.10 -12.03 13.14
C TYR A 250 -21.49 -11.73 14.59
N ASP A 251 -22.74 -11.35 14.80
CA ASP A 251 -23.37 -11.15 16.12
C ASP A 251 -23.02 -12.30 17.07
N TYR A 252 -22.22 -12.01 18.09
CA TYR A 252 -21.91 -12.96 19.14
C TYR A 252 -23.14 -13.15 20.04
N ASP A 253 -23.83 -14.27 19.88
CA ASP A 253 -24.81 -14.76 20.84
C ASP A 253 -24.07 -15.53 21.97
N PRO A 254 -24.03 -15.00 23.20
CA PRO A 254 -23.33 -15.67 24.33
C PRO A 254 -23.95 -17.00 24.78
N SER A 255 -25.07 -17.43 24.21
CA SER A 255 -25.76 -18.66 24.57
C SER A 255 -25.26 -19.89 23.80
N PHE A 256 -24.36 -19.75 22.82
CA PHE A 256 -23.80 -20.89 22.10
C PHE A 256 -22.59 -21.48 22.88
N GLN A 257 -22.86 -22.53 23.63
CA GLN A 257 -21.82 -23.37 24.26
C GLN A 257 -21.01 -24.09 23.17
N HIS A 258 -19.73 -23.75 23.04
CA HIS A 258 -18.79 -24.50 22.23
C HIS A 258 -18.64 -25.92 22.72
N SER A 259 -19.24 -26.85 22.01
CA SER A 259 -18.82 -28.24 22.05
C SER A 259 -17.48 -28.36 21.34
N GLY A 260 -16.44 -28.76 22.08
CA GLY A 260 -15.06 -28.85 21.62
C GLY A 260 -14.91 -29.54 20.27
N ARG A 261 -14.49 -28.79 19.29
CA ARG A 261 -13.73 -29.27 18.12
C ARG A 261 -12.38 -28.61 18.19
N ASP A 262 -11.34 -29.41 18.12
CA ASP A 262 -9.96 -28.97 18.02
C ASP A 262 -9.85 -27.96 16.88
N ASP A 263 -9.22 -26.83 17.15
CA ASP A 263 -9.00 -25.70 16.20
C ASP A 263 -8.10 -26.16 15.05
N GLU A 264 -8.70 -26.77 14.01
CA GLU A 264 -7.99 -27.17 12.80
C GLU A 264 -7.96 -26.00 11.79
N ARG A 265 -7.30 -24.90 12.15
CA ARG A 265 -7.01 -23.79 11.22
C ARG A 265 -5.65 -23.98 10.56
N GLU A 266 -5.57 -23.70 9.28
CA GLU A 266 -4.34 -23.77 8.49
C GLU A 266 -4.04 -22.41 7.83
N LEU A 267 -2.73 -22.11 7.68
CA LEU A 267 -2.28 -20.89 7.05
C LEU A 267 -2.29 -21.03 5.52
N CYS A 268 -2.85 -20.02 4.84
CA CYS A 268 -2.71 -19.87 3.42
C CYS A 268 -1.30 -19.38 3.07
N TRP A 269 -0.59 -20.07 2.18
CA TRP A 269 0.77 -19.68 1.75
C TRP A 269 0.77 -18.52 0.76
N GLY A 270 -0.40 -18.08 0.32
CA GLY A 270 -0.52 -16.93 -0.57
C GLY A 270 -0.67 -15.60 0.17
N CYS A 271 -1.61 -15.52 1.11
CA CYS A 271 -1.91 -14.30 1.86
C CYS A 271 -1.57 -14.38 3.35
N LEU A 272 -1.02 -15.52 3.82
CA LEU A 272 -0.72 -15.82 5.23
C LEU A 272 -1.93 -15.72 6.18
N GLY A 273 -3.15 -15.60 5.64
CA GLY A 273 -4.39 -15.65 6.41
C GLY A 273 -4.63 -17.05 6.98
N SER A 274 -5.25 -17.13 8.17
CA SER A 274 -5.67 -18.37 8.81
C SER A 274 -7.10 -18.73 8.41
N PHE A 275 -7.31 -19.92 7.89
CA PHE A 275 -8.60 -20.42 7.39
C PHE A 275 -8.92 -21.77 8.03
N ASP A 276 -10.20 -22.10 8.12
CA ASP A 276 -10.60 -23.45 8.51
C ASP A 276 -10.01 -24.45 7.51
N LYS A 277 -9.52 -25.57 8.00
CA LYS A 277 -8.84 -26.59 7.19
C LYS A 277 -9.64 -27.02 5.96
N ASP A 278 -10.96 -27.09 6.11
CA ASP A 278 -11.88 -27.42 5.03
C ASP A 278 -11.94 -26.36 3.91
N MET A 279 -11.47 -25.14 4.19
CA MET A 279 -11.39 -24.01 3.23
C MET A 279 -10.02 -23.92 2.56
N ILE A 280 -9.05 -24.71 2.97
CA ILE A 280 -7.70 -24.71 2.41
C ILE A 280 -7.59 -25.74 1.28
N ILE A 281 -7.18 -25.27 0.12
CA ILE A 281 -6.87 -26.09 -1.05
C ILE A 281 -5.40 -26.51 -0.93
N THR A 282 -5.15 -27.80 -0.72
CA THR A 282 -3.78 -28.36 -0.70
C THR A 282 -3.44 -28.88 -2.10
N LEU A 283 -2.30 -28.49 -2.64
CA LEU A 283 -1.83 -28.99 -3.92
C LEU A 283 -1.54 -30.48 -3.87
N MET A 284 -1.73 -31.20 -4.99
CA MET A 284 -1.57 -32.65 -5.07
C MET A 284 -0.16 -33.14 -4.78
N ASP A 285 0.86 -32.30 -4.96
CA ASP A 285 2.26 -32.55 -4.62
C ASP A 285 2.59 -32.30 -3.14
N GLY A 286 1.63 -31.73 -2.37
CA GLY A 286 1.82 -31.35 -0.97
C GLY A 286 2.66 -30.09 -0.77
N GLU A 287 3.11 -29.43 -1.83
CA GLU A 287 4.00 -28.26 -1.78
C GLU A 287 3.27 -26.93 -1.70
N GLY A 288 1.99 -26.90 -1.28
CA GLY A 288 1.29 -25.62 -1.13
C GLY A 288 -0.10 -25.76 -0.53
N ARG A 289 -0.49 -24.75 0.27
CA ARG A 289 -1.79 -24.62 0.93
C ARG A 289 -2.32 -23.23 0.68
N TYR A 290 -3.46 -23.11 0.02
CA TYR A 290 -3.98 -21.84 -0.42
C TYR A 290 -5.47 -21.70 -0.11
N CYS A 291 -5.90 -20.52 0.36
CA CYS A 291 -7.32 -20.19 0.37
C CYS A 291 -7.87 -20.13 -1.07
N PRO A 292 -9.20 -20.24 -1.26
CA PRO A 292 -9.79 -20.24 -2.61
C PRO A 292 -9.38 -19.04 -3.47
N ASP A 293 -9.28 -17.86 -2.86
CA ASP A 293 -8.91 -16.64 -3.59
C ASP A 293 -7.46 -16.67 -4.07
N CYS A 294 -6.51 -16.98 -3.17
CA CYS A 294 -5.11 -17.10 -3.55
C CYS A 294 -4.87 -18.27 -4.53
N TYR A 295 -5.60 -19.37 -4.36
CA TYR A 295 -5.54 -20.48 -5.29
C TYR A 295 -6.02 -20.05 -6.67
N SER A 296 -7.19 -19.42 -6.76
CA SER A 296 -7.77 -18.97 -8.02
C SER A 296 -6.90 -17.94 -8.76
N GLN A 297 -6.12 -17.14 -8.03
CA GLN A 297 -5.19 -16.17 -8.61
C GLN A 297 -3.92 -16.83 -9.17
N LYS A 298 -3.38 -17.84 -8.49
CA LYS A 298 -2.03 -18.39 -8.79
C LYS A 298 -2.06 -19.64 -9.66
N PHE A 299 -3.17 -20.38 -9.69
CA PHE A 299 -3.24 -21.70 -10.33
C PHE A 299 -4.35 -21.76 -11.38
N SER A 300 -4.09 -22.50 -12.44
CA SER A 300 -5.08 -22.88 -13.47
C SER A 300 -5.13 -24.39 -13.59
N THR A 301 -6.31 -24.94 -13.88
CA THR A 301 -6.47 -26.38 -14.13
C THR A 301 -6.22 -26.68 -15.62
N CYS A 302 -5.32 -27.59 -15.89
CA CYS A 302 -5.01 -28.00 -17.26
C CYS A 302 -6.21 -28.68 -17.94
N LEU A 303 -6.69 -28.15 -19.04
CA LEU A 303 -7.84 -28.72 -19.79
C LEU A 303 -7.55 -30.09 -20.39
N THR A 304 -6.28 -30.50 -20.49
CA THR A 304 -5.90 -31.79 -21.09
C THR A 304 -5.75 -32.90 -20.08
N CYS A 305 -5.13 -32.65 -18.90
CA CYS A 305 -4.84 -33.69 -17.92
C CYS A 305 -5.52 -33.45 -16.55
N GLY A 306 -6.21 -32.33 -16.37
CA GLY A 306 -6.92 -32.02 -15.12
C GLY A 306 -6.01 -31.65 -13.93
N ILE A 307 -4.70 -31.55 -14.15
CA ILE A 307 -3.75 -31.19 -13.09
C ILE A 307 -3.69 -29.68 -12.96
N ASP A 308 -3.68 -29.19 -11.72
CA ASP A 308 -3.47 -27.78 -11.45
C ASP A 308 -2.00 -27.41 -11.64
N PHE A 309 -1.75 -26.27 -12.23
CA PHE A 309 -0.41 -25.77 -12.48
C PHE A 309 -0.35 -24.27 -12.19
N LYS A 310 0.83 -23.79 -11.80
CA LYS A 310 1.05 -22.39 -11.54
C LYS A 310 0.91 -21.58 -12.82
N ASP A 311 0.00 -20.61 -12.82
CA ASP A 311 -0.29 -19.74 -13.96
C ASP A 311 -0.75 -18.38 -13.46
N GLU A 312 0.18 -17.63 -12.84
CA GLU A 312 -0.07 -16.34 -12.20
C GLU A 312 -0.69 -15.30 -13.16
N HIS A 313 -0.45 -15.46 -14.45
CA HIS A 313 -0.95 -14.53 -15.46
C HIS A 313 -2.22 -15.02 -16.18
N LYS A 314 -2.72 -16.19 -15.82
CA LYS A 314 -3.94 -16.79 -16.42
C LYS A 314 -3.94 -16.87 -17.96
N VAL A 315 -2.76 -17.03 -18.54
CA VAL A 315 -2.56 -17.03 -20.01
C VAL A 315 -2.59 -18.42 -20.64
N HIS A 316 -2.51 -19.48 -19.82
CA HIS A 316 -2.39 -20.84 -20.32
C HIS A 316 -3.62 -21.68 -19.99
N LEU A 317 -4.11 -22.43 -20.97
CA LEU A 317 -5.19 -23.42 -20.80
C LEU A 317 -4.64 -24.83 -20.54
N LYS A 318 -3.32 -25.03 -20.64
CA LYS A 318 -2.64 -26.33 -20.49
C LYS A 318 -1.34 -26.13 -19.72
N CYS A 319 -1.01 -27.11 -18.87
CA CYS A 319 0.28 -27.13 -18.18
C CYS A 319 1.44 -27.34 -19.19
N GLU A 320 2.66 -27.03 -18.77
CA GLU A 320 3.88 -27.14 -19.60
C GLU A 320 4.01 -28.52 -20.25
N LYS A 321 3.81 -29.59 -19.49
CA LYS A 321 3.85 -30.95 -20.00
C LYS A 321 2.86 -31.20 -21.13
N CYS A 322 1.64 -30.65 -21.06
CA CYS A 322 0.60 -30.80 -22.06
C CYS A 322 0.74 -29.84 -23.24
N ARG A 323 1.57 -28.79 -23.09
CA ARG A 323 2.00 -27.92 -24.19
C ARG A 323 3.18 -28.50 -24.98
N GLY A 324 3.87 -29.50 -24.46
CA GLY A 324 5.07 -30.09 -25.07
C GLY A 324 6.32 -29.24 -24.86
N GLU A 325 6.32 -28.39 -23.87
CA GLU A 325 7.45 -27.61 -23.43
C GLU A 325 8.19 -28.46 -22.34
N ASN A 326 9.35 -29.03 -22.69
CA ASN A 326 10.24 -29.77 -21.78
C ASN A 326 11.44 -28.89 -21.40
#